data_67a4ad2d9c2a12701ee0bd66c5267361
#
_entry.id   67a4ad2d9c2a12701ee0bd66c5267361
#
_cell.length_a   1.000
_cell.length_b   1.000
_cell.length_c   1.000
_cell.angle_alpha   90.00
_cell.angle_beta   90.00
_cell.angle_gamma   90.00
#
_symmetry.space_group_name_H-M   'P 1'
#
loop_
_entity.id
_entity.type
_entity.pdbx_description
1 polymer ?
#
loop_
_entity_poly.entity_id
_entity_poly.type
_entity_poly.pdbx_seq_one_letter_code
_entity_poly.pdbx_strand_id
1 'polypeptide(L)'
;IAGILAVGMAVGILFADNISNSIEDGLYRDHIIYMEQTQYQKIVMTKHRDDVRLYIDGNCQFSTADEYRYHEALVHVPMSELSKREDVLILGGGDGMAVREVLKYDEVKDITLVDLDAEMIRICSTNPNITEINENSLQSEKLHVINTDAYEYLEKSEDVFDLIIVDLPDPNSESLNKLYSNIFYRMCGNHLKDDGVMVVQSTSPYYATKAFWCINHTIESEGFCVKPYHLQVPAFGDWGFNMASRKELKEELTFDVETKYLSTENVSALFLFGKDERTEDVEINRLTRPVLMEYYNKAVEKWD
;
A
#
# COMPACT_ATOMS: atom_id res chain seq x y z
N ILE A 1 -41.35 -24.64 -26.12
CA ILE A 1 -40.74 -23.36 -25.80
C ILE A 1 -40.05 -23.45 -24.43
N ALA A 2 -40.73 -23.89 -23.33
CA ALA A 2 -40.14 -23.99 -22.00
C ALA A 2 -38.89 -24.90 -21.92
N GLY A 3 -38.91 -26.04 -22.63
CA GLY A 3 -37.78 -26.98 -22.70
C GLY A 3 -36.55 -26.39 -23.40
N ILE A 4 -36.75 -25.59 -24.44
CA ILE A 4 -35.64 -24.88 -25.16
C ILE A 4 -35.01 -23.80 -24.31
N LEU A 5 -35.85 -23.07 -23.54
CA LEU A 5 -35.35 -22.09 -22.59
C LEU A 5 -34.57 -22.70 -21.43
N ALA A 6 -35.02 -23.84 -20.91
CA ALA A 6 -34.30 -24.54 -19.84
C ALA A 6 -32.95 -25.12 -20.32
N VAL A 7 -32.87 -25.65 -21.53
CA VAL A 7 -31.62 -26.10 -22.15
C VAL A 7 -30.71 -24.91 -22.44
N GLY A 8 -31.24 -23.80 -22.93
CA GLY A 8 -30.46 -22.58 -23.14
C GLY A 8 -29.88 -21.99 -21.85
N MET A 9 -30.66 -21.99 -20.75
CA MET A 9 -30.17 -21.57 -19.44
C MET A 9 -29.11 -22.53 -18.89
N ALA A 10 -29.31 -23.84 -19.00
CA ALA A 10 -28.34 -24.82 -18.55
C ALA A 10 -27.01 -24.75 -19.33
N VAL A 11 -27.07 -24.54 -20.64
CA VAL A 11 -25.89 -24.30 -21.48
C VAL A 11 -25.26 -22.94 -21.11
N GLY A 12 -26.04 -21.89 -20.91
CA GLY A 12 -25.54 -20.59 -20.45
C GLY A 12 -24.80 -20.67 -19.12
N ILE A 13 -25.31 -21.43 -18.16
CA ILE A 13 -24.65 -21.66 -16.84
C ILE A 13 -23.36 -22.47 -17.05
N LEU A 14 -23.34 -23.51 -17.90
CA LEU A 14 -22.14 -24.31 -18.15
C LEU A 14 -21.02 -23.53 -18.88
N PHE A 15 -21.36 -22.48 -19.61
CA PHE A 15 -20.40 -21.64 -20.33
C PHE A 15 -20.21 -20.26 -19.67
N ALA A 16 -20.94 -19.95 -18.59
CA ALA A 16 -20.87 -18.66 -17.90
C ALA A 16 -19.45 -18.37 -17.43
N ASP A 17 -18.77 -19.33 -16.83
CA ASP A 17 -17.39 -19.17 -16.36
C ASP A 17 -16.41 -18.96 -17.51
N ASN A 18 -16.59 -19.66 -18.65
CA ASN A 18 -15.74 -19.47 -19.83
C ASN A 18 -15.98 -18.12 -20.52
N ILE A 19 -17.23 -17.66 -20.54
CA ILE A 19 -17.58 -16.36 -21.11
C ILE A 19 -17.10 -15.24 -20.19
N SER A 20 -17.29 -15.38 -18.88
CA SER A 20 -16.79 -14.45 -17.87
C SER A 20 -15.25 -14.34 -17.96
N ASN A 21 -14.55 -15.44 -17.95
CA ASN A 21 -13.10 -15.49 -18.08
C ASN A 21 -12.60 -14.84 -19.38
N SER A 22 -13.30 -15.08 -20.51
CA SER A 22 -12.92 -14.48 -21.80
C SER A 22 -13.17 -12.97 -21.87
N ILE A 23 -14.17 -12.45 -21.15
CA ILE A 23 -14.42 -11.01 -21.03
C ILE A 23 -13.38 -10.40 -20.07
N GLU A 24 -13.06 -11.09 -18.99
CA GLU A 24 -12.08 -10.66 -18.01
C GLU A 24 -10.65 -10.68 -18.56
N ASP A 25 -10.28 -11.69 -19.37
CA ASP A 25 -9.01 -11.69 -20.12
C ASP A 25 -8.86 -10.45 -21.01
N GLY A 26 -9.97 -9.88 -21.49
CA GLY A 26 -9.98 -8.64 -22.27
C GLY A 26 -9.79 -7.36 -21.45
N LEU A 27 -9.99 -7.41 -20.13
CA LEU A 27 -9.80 -6.28 -19.23
C LEU A 27 -8.33 -6.11 -18.80
N TYR A 28 -7.57 -7.21 -18.79
CA TYR A 28 -6.15 -7.19 -18.44
C TYR A 28 -5.31 -7.29 -19.70
N ARG A 29 -4.23 -6.51 -19.72
CA ARG A 29 -3.32 -6.45 -20.89
C ARG A 29 -2.57 -7.77 -21.10
N ASP A 30 -2.32 -8.51 -20.02
CA ASP A 30 -1.46 -9.68 -19.98
C ASP A 30 -2.26 -10.93 -19.57
N HIS A 31 -1.71 -12.12 -19.83
CA HIS A 31 -2.38 -13.39 -19.52
C HIS A 31 -2.62 -13.58 -18.03
N ILE A 32 -3.87 -13.85 -17.63
CA ILE A 32 -4.24 -14.17 -16.25
C ILE A 32 -3.68 -15.54 -15.88
N ILE A 33 -2.85 -15.60 -14.82
CA ILE A 33 -2.30 -16.85 -14.29
C ILE A 33 -2.94 -17.26 -12.97
N TYR A 34 -3.65 -16.34 -12.32
CA TYR A 34 -4.39 -16.59 -11.10
C TYR A 34 -5.51 -15.58 -10.94
N MET A 35 -6.66 -16.04 -10.41
CA MET A 35 -7.78 -15.15 -10.08
C MET A 35 -8.57 -15.77 -8.93
N GLU A 36 -8.90 -14.95 -7.94
CA GLU A 36 -9.74 -15.34 -6.81
C GLU A 36 -10.59 -14.15 -6.34
N GLN A 37 -11.88 -14.42 -6.08
CA GLN A 37 -12.77 -13.48 -5.43
C GLN A 37 -12.87 -13.84 -3.95
N THR A 38 -12.31 -12.99 -3.10
CA THR A 38 -12.45 -13.11 -1.64
C THR A 38 -13.74 -12.42 -1.18
N GLN A 39 -14.00 -12.43 0.11
CA GLN A 39 -15.13 -11.66 0.65
C GLN A 39 -14.86 -10.13 0.66
N TYR A 40 -13.62 -9.72 0.45
CA TYR A 40 -13.21 -8.31 0.53
C TYR A 40 -12.86 -7.71 -0.83
N GLN A 41 -12.24 -8.49 -1.71
CA GLN A 41 -11.62 -7.97 -2.93
C GLN A 41 -11.45 -9.06 -3.99
N LYS A 42 -11.30 -8.65 -5.24
CA LYS A 42 -10.93 -9.53 -6.35
C LYS A 42 -9.42 -9.45 -6.56
N ILE A 43 -8.74 -10.58 -6.39
CA ILE A 43 -7.30 -10.70 -6.58
C ILE A 43 -7.05 -11.33 -7.95
N VAL A 44 -6.25 -10.66 -8.79
CA VAL A 44 -5.86 -11.16 -10.11
C VAL A 44 -4.36 -11.07 -10.27
N MET A 45 -3.74 -12.14 -10.75
CA MET A 45 -2.35 -12.12 -11.17
C MET A 45 -2.27 -12.32 -12.67
N THR A 46 -1.49 -11.50 -13.33
CA THR A 46 -1.17 -11.65 -14.74
C THR A 46 0.32 -11.89 -14.93
N LYS A 47 0.69 -12.48 -16.07
CA LYS A 47 2.10 -12.70 -16.42
C LYS A 47 2.35 -12.36 -17.89
N HIS A 48 3.39 -11.56 -18.11
CA HIS A 48 3.95 -11.30 -19.41
C HIS A 48 5.45 -11.55 -19.40
N ARG A 49 5.93 -12.61 -20.06
CA ARG A 49 7.32 -13.09 -19.96
C ARG A 49 7.70 -13.38 -18.50
N ASP A 50 8.64 -12.61 -17.95
CA ASP A 50 9.11 -12.75 -16.57
C ASP A 50 8.41 -11.75 -15.62
N ASP A 51 7.60 -10.81 -16.14
CA ASP A 51 6.87 -9.85 -15.34
C ASP A 51 5.54 -10.43 -14.84
N VAL A 52 5.40 -10.51 -13.53
CA VAL A 52 4.17 -10.86 -12.83
C VAL A 52 3.58 -9.58 -12.22
N ARG A 53 2.29 -9.36 -12.42
CA ARG A 53 1.56 -8.24 -11.84
C ARG A 53 0.44 -8.73 -10.97
N LEU A 54 0.29 -8.10 -9.83
CA LEU A 54 -0.84 -8.30 -8.92
C LEU A 54 -1.82 -7.12 -9.05
N TYR A 55 -3.10 -7.46 -9.12
CA TYR A 55 -4.19 -6.49 -9.15
C TYR A 55 -5.19 -6.79 -8.05
N ILE A 56 -5.68 -5.74 -7.40
CA ILE A 56 -6.81 -5.78 -6.47
C ILE A 56 -7.93 -4.91 -7.06
N ASP A 57 -9.11 -5.50 -7.28
CA ASP A 57 -10.28 -4.84 -7.87
C ASP A 57 -9.95 -4.07 -9.16
N GLY A 58 -9.04 -4.64 -9.99
CA GLY A 58 -8.58 -4.05 -11.24
C GLY A 58 -7.42 -3.06 -11.12
N ASN A 59 -7.05 -2.63 -9.92
CA ASN A 59 -5.94 -1.72 -9.67
C ASN A 59 -4.62 -2.47 -9.50
N CYS A 60 -3.60 -2.11 -10.26
CA CYS A 60 -2.26 -2.69 -10.15
C CYS A 60 -1.65 -2.36 -8.79
N GLN A 61 -1.26 -3.38 -8.03
CA GLN A 61 -0.59 -3.23 -6.74
C GLN A 61 0.93 -3.26 -6.91
N PHE A 62 1.43 -4.14 -7.75
CA PHE A 62 2.83 -4.18 -8.13
C PHE A 62 3.07 -4.87 -9.47
N SER A 63 4.22 -4.61 -10.06
CA SER A 63 4.87 -5.35 -11.15
C SER A 63 6.24 -5.80 -10.67
N THR A 64 6.59 -7.07 -10.90
CA THR A 64 7.90 -7.62 -10.48
C THR A 64 9.08 -6.93 -11.15
N ALA A 65 8.83 -6.21 -12.23
CA ALA A 65 9.85 -5.47 -12.95
C ALA A 65 10.37 -4.25 -12.17
N ASP A 66 9.55 -3.64 -11.29
CA ASP A 66 9.86 -2.36 -10.66
C ASP A 66 9.35 -2.16 -9.23
N GLU A 67 8.70 -3.18 -8.62
CA GLU A 67 8.13 -3.11 -7.28
C GLU A 67 9.14 -2.71 -6.21
N TYR A 68 10.42 -3.08 -6.41
CA TYR A 68 11.50 -2.73 -5.48
C TYR A 68 11.64 -1.21 -5.29
N ARG A 69 11.32 -0.41 -6.30
CA ARG A 69 11.36 1.06 -6.16
C ARG A 69 10.37 1.55 -5.12
N TYR A 70 9.14 1.03 -5.17
CA TYR A 70 8.09 1.36 -4.22
C TYR A 70 8.45 0.88 -2.81
N HIS A 71 8.79 -0.41 -2.67
CA HIS A 71 9.01 -1.01 -1.35
C HIS A 71 10.30 -0.53 -0.68
N GLU A 72 11.36 -0.26 -1.44
CA GLU A 72 12.55 0.39 -0.90
C GLU A 72 12.24 1.80 -0.37
N ALA A 73 11.47 2.59 -1.11
CA ALA A 73 11.08 3.92 -0.67
C ALA A 73 10.15 3.88 0.54
N LEU A 74 9.18 2.97 0.56
CA LEU A 74 8.25 2.77 1.66
C LEU A 74 8.96 2.37 2.96
N VAL A 75 10.00 1.52 2.87
CA VAL A 75 10.64 0.92 4.06
C VAL A 75 11.94 1.64 4.43
N HIS A 76 12.86 1.81 3.49
CA HIS A 76 14.21 2.25 3.86
C HIS A 76 14.30 3.74 4.16
N VAL A 77 13.46 4.57 3.53
CA VAL A 77 13.43 6.01 3.85
C VAL A 77 13.06 6.24 5.32
N PRO A 78 11.93 5.73 5.85
CA PRO A 78 11.63 5.89 7.28
C PRO A 78 12.57 5.10 8.20
N MET A 79 13.07 3.92 7.79
CA MET A 79 14.06 3.17 8.57
C MET A 79 15.35 3.96 8.80
N SER A 80 15.77 4.78 7.84
CA SER A 80 16.98 5.61 7.97
C SER A 80 16.85 6.74 8.99
N GLU A 81 15.62 7.13 9.34
CA GLU A 81 15.34 8.12 10.40
C GLU A 81 15.58 7.55 11.80
N LEU A 82 15.36 6.24 11.96
CA LEU A 82 15.35 5.59 13.25
C LEU A 82 16.77 5.33 13.78
N SER A 83 16.94 5.53 15.08
CA SER A 83 18.13 5.08 15.82
C SER A 83 17.93 3.69 16.42
N LYS A 84 16.70 3.24 16.56
CA LYS A 84 16.28 1.93 17.06
C LYS A 84 15.20 1.38 16.14
N ARG A 85 15.34 0.12 15.73
CA ARG A 85 14.51 -0.53 14.68
C ARG A 85 14.12 -1.92 15.13
N GLU A 86 13.49 -2.05 16.30
CA GLU A 86 13.20 -3.36 16.88
C GLU A 86 11.80 -3.87 16.57
N ASP A 87 10.80 -2.99 16.70
CA ASP A 87 9.39 -3.35 16.60
C ASP A 87 8.72 -2.57 15.46
N VAL A 88 8.19 -3.28 14.47
CA VAL A 88 7.60 -2.70 13.26
C VAL A 88 6.15 -3.14 13.12
N LEU A 89 5.26 -2.18 12.88
CA LEU A 89 3.87 -2.42 12.49
C LEU A 89 3.70 -2.13 11.00
N ILE A 90 3.08 -3.05 10.26
CA ILE A 90 2.67 -2.87 8.87
C ILE A 90 1.15 -3.00 8.82
N LEU A 91 0.47 -1.96 8.36
CA LEU A 91 -0.98 -1.91 8.16
C LEU A 91 -1.26 -2.04 6.67
N GLY A 92 -1.82 -3.17 6.22
CA GLY A 92 -1.87 -3.59 4.83
C GLY A 92 -0.59 -4.33 4.42
N GLY A 93 -0.24 -4.31 3.13
CA GLY A 93 0.99 -4.93 2.63
C GLY A 93 1.00 -6.46 2.71
N GLY A 94 -0.17 -7.11 2.59
CA GLY A 94 -0.34 -8.56 2.66
C GLY A 94 0.37 -9.36 1.55
N ASP A 95 1.01 -8.68 0.59
CA ASP A 95 1.88 -9.31 -0.41
C ASP A 95 3.25 -9.73 0.15
N GLY A 96 3.65 -9.17 1.30
CA GLY A 96 4.90 -9.49 2.00
C GLY A 96 6.13 -8.77 1.48
N MET A 97 6.01 -7.85 0.50
CA MET A 97 7.17 -7.14 -0.05
C MET A 97 7.74 -6.14 0.96
N ALA A 98 6.89 -5.40 1.68
CA ALA A 98 7.34 -4.53 2.76
C ALA A 98 8.00 -5.33 3.89
N VAL A 99 7.47 -6.51 4.24
CA VAL A 99 8.07 -7.43 5.22
C VAL A 99 9.46 -7.86 4.77
N ARG A 100 9.65 -8.21 3.46
CA ARG A 100 10.95 -8.56 2.87
C ARG A 100 11.99 -7.45 3.11
N GLU A 101 11.62 -6.21 2.84
CA GLU A 101 12.52 -5.07 3.00
C GLU A 101 12.84 -4.80 4.50
N VAL A 102 11.84 -4.93 5.38
CA VAL A 102 12.05 -4.78 6.83
C VAL A 102 13.00 -5.86 7.38
N LEU A 103 12.92 -7.08 6.88
CA LEU A 103 13.77 -8.20 7.31
C LEU A 103 15.26 -8.04 6.94
N LYS A 104 15.61 -7.09 6.09
CA LYS A 104 17.02 -6.75 5.79
C LYS A 104 17.74 -6.12 6.99
N TYR A 105 17.01 -5.63 7.99
CA TYR A 105 17.58 -5.05 9.20
C TYR A 105 17.68 -6.09 10.31
N ASP A 106 18.91 -6.47 10.66
CA ASP A 106 19.17 -7.50 11.68
C ASP A 106 18.60 -7.14 13.05
N GLU A 107 18.54 -5.83 13.37
CA GLU A 107 18.01 -5.29 14.63
C GLU A 107 16.51 -5.49 14.81
N VAL A 108 15.75 -5.70 13.74
CA VAL A 108 14.32 -5.96 13.82
C VAL A 108 14.08 -7.29 14.54
N LYS A 109 13.28 -7.24 15.60
CA LYS A 109 12.93 -8.37 16.44
C LYS A 109 11.54 -8.90 16.14
N ASP A 110 10.58 -7.99 16.03
CA ASP A 110 9.16 -8.30 15.88
C ASP A 110 8.55 -7.44 14.77
N ILE A 111 7.80 -8.08 13.87
CA ILE A 111 7.02 -7.45 12.82
C ILE A 111 5.57 -7.87 13.02
N THR A 112 4.69 -6.91 13.26
CA THR A 112 3.25 -7.14 13.25
C THR A 112 2.68 -6.70 11.92
N LEU A 113 2.10 -7.62 11.15
CA LEU A 113 1.40 -7.36 9.90
C LEU A 113 -0.10 -7.46 10.13
N VAL A 114 -0.82 -6.37 9.92
CA VAL A 114 -2.27 -6.32 10.03
C VAL A 114 -2.87 -6.17 8.64
N ASP A 115 -3.48 -7.22 8.13
CA ASP A 115 -4.18 -7.22 6.86
C ASP A 115 -5.61 -7.76 7.01
N LEU A 116 -6.54 -7.10 6.34
CA LEU A 116 -7.96 -7.47 6.43
C LEU A 116 -8.25 -8.83 5.80
N ASP A 117 -7.53 -9.17 4.72
CA ASP A 117 -7.83 -10.33 3.88
C ASP A 117 -6.85 -11.49 4.12
N ALA A 118 -7.28 -12.47 4.92
CA ALA A 118 -6.51 -13.69 5.16
C ALA A 118 -6.18 -14.46 3.87
N GLU A 119 -7.01 -14.34 2.82
CA GLU A 119 -6.76 -14.99 1.54
C GLU A 119 -5.60 -14.31 0.78
N MET A 120 -5.43 -12.99 0.89
CA MET A 120 -4.26 -12.31 0.36
C MET A 120 -2.97 -12.89 0.97
N ILE A 121 -2.93 -13.00 2.31
CA ILE A 121 -1.79 -13.60 3.02
C ILE A 121 -1.56 -15.05 2.57
N ARG A 122 -2.63 -15.87 2.48
CA ARG A 122 -2.53 -17.26 2.03
C ARG A 122 -1.95 -17.35 0.61
N ILE A 123 -2.46 -16.56 -0.31
CA ILE A 123 -2.01 -16.55 -1.71
C ILE A 123 -0.53 -16.14 -1.77
N CYS A 124 -0.17 -15.03 -1.12
CA CYS A 124 1.18 -14.48 -1.18
C CYS A 124 2.22 -15.30 -0.40
N SER A 125 1.79 -16.15 0.53
CA SER A 125 2.68 -17.10 1.24
C SER A 125 2.82 -18.46 0.56
N THR A 126 1.98 -18.79 -0.45
CA THR A 126 1.96 -20.11 -1.07
C THR A 126 2.14 -20.14 -2.59
N ASN A 127 1.80 -19.05 -3.30
CA ASN A 127 1.92 -18.99 -4.75
C ASN A 127 3.39 -18.81 -5.16
N PRO A 128 4.00 -19.73 -5.93
CA PRO A 128 5.41 -19.67 -6.29
C PRO A 128 5.83 -18.37 -7.02
N ASN A 129 4.93 -17.76 -7.82
CA ASN A 129 5.24 -16.51 -8.51
C ASN A 129 5.38 -15.33 -7.54
N ILE A 130 4.81 -15.40 -6.34
CA ILE A 130 4.89 -14.36 -5.32
C ILE A 130 5.96 -14.70 -4.28
N THR A 131 6.03 -15.97 -3.83
CA THR A 131 7.00 -16.37 -2.80
C THR A 131 8.45 -16.24 -3.28
N GLU A 132 8.70 -16.33 -4.59
CA GLU A 132 9.99 -16.03 -5.19
C GLU A 132 10.36 -14.55 -5.04
N ILE A 133 9.38 -13.65 -5.19
CA ILE A 133 9.60 -12.20 -5.18
C ILE A 133 9.67 -11.67 -3.76
N ASN A 134 8.75 -12.08 -2.88
CA ASN A 134 8.77 -11.66 -1.47
C ASN A 134 9.79 -12.44 -0.63
N GLU A 135 10.58 -13.33 -1.26
CA GLU A 135 11.64 -14.12 -0.62
C GLU A 135 11.15 -14.94 0.59
N ASN A 136 9.88 -15.42 0.52
CA ASN A 136 9.19 -16.11 1.61
C ASN A 136 9.11 -15.30 2.92
N SER A 137 9.13 -13.99 2.87
CA SER A 137 9.10 -13.09 4.02
C SER A 137 7.90 -13.36 4.97
N LEU A 138 6.75 -13.75 4.41
CA LEU A 138 5.55 -14.12 5.17
C LEU A 138 5.71 -15.41 6.01
N GLN A 139 6.81 -16.14 5.86
CA GLN A 139 7.13 -17.32 6.66
C GLN A 139 8.19 -17.05 7.74
N SER A 140 8.60 -15.80 7.92
CA SER A 140 9.60 -15.40 8.91
C SER A 140 9.10 -15.66 10.34
N GLU A 141 9.99 -16.18 11.20
CA GLU A 141 9.70 -16.35 12.64
C GLU A 141 9.54 -15.01 13.39
N LYS A 142 10.02 -13.91 12.82
CA LYS A 142 9.86 -12.55 13.35
C LYS A 142 8.51 -11.92 13.02
N LEU A 143 7.69 -12.57 12.16
CA LEU A 143 6.44 -12.03 11.65
C LEU A 143 5.23 -12.57 12.41
N HIS A 144 4.38 -11.67 12.87
CA HIS A 144 3.08 -11.95 13.47
C HIS A 144 1.98 -11.38 12.59
N VAL A 145 1.21 -12.25 11.91
CA VAL A 145 0.09 -11.83 11.06
C VAL A 145 -1.20 -11.81 11.85
N ILE A 146 -1.93 -10.69 11.77
CA ILE A 146 -3.23 -10.48 12.40
C ILE A 146 -4.23 -10.08 11.31
N ASN A 147 -5.21 -10.96 11.05
CA ASN A 147 -6.25 -10.67 10.06
C ASN A 147 -7.41 -9.93 10.70
N THR A 148 -7.40 -8.61 10.58
CA THR A 148 -8.45 -7.70 11.07
C THR A 148 -8.38 -6.36 10.35
N ASP A 149 -9.40 -5.52 10.54
CA ASP A 149 -9.40 -4.12 10.09
C ASP A 149 -8.34 -3.32 10.85
N ALA A 150 -7.50 -2.56 10.13
CA ALA A 150 -6.41 -1.78 10.70
C ALA A 150 -6.88 -0.74 11.74
N TYR A 151 -8.06 -0.14 11.51
CA TYR A 151 -8.67 0.78 12.46
C TYR A 151 -9.06 0.07 13.75
N GLU A 152 -9.68 -1.11 13.63
CA GLU A 152 -10.08 -1.94 14.77
C GLU A 152 -8.86 -2.44 15.58
N TYR A 153 -7.78 -2.81 14.90
CA TYR A 153 -6.52 -3.19 15.54
C TYR A 153 -5.98 -2.03 16.40
N LEU A 154 -5.84 -0.84 15.83
CA LEU A 154 -5.33 0.34 16.55
C LEU A 154 -6.26 0.79 17.69
N GLU A 155 -7.56 0.51 17.61
CA GLU A 155 -8.50 0.84 18.67
C GLU A 155 -8.37 -0.10 19.89
N LYS A 156 -7.96 -1.35 19.65
CA LYS A 156 -7.94 -2.41 20.68
C LYS A 156 -6.55 -2.75 21.22
N SER A 157 -5.52 -2.52 20.44
CA SER A 157 -4.14 -2.80 20.85
C SER A 157 -3.60 -1.72 21.78
N GLU A 158 -2.64 -2.11 22.61
CA GLU A 158 -1.83 -1.20 23.43
C GLU A 158 -0.33 -1.25 23.02
N ASP A 159 -0.02 -2.01 21.94
CA ASP A 159 1.35 -2.18 21.47
C ASP A 159 1.91 -0.86 20.91
N VAL A 160 3.23 -0.68 21.04
CA VAL A 160 3.94 0.49 20.54
C VAL A 160 5.14 0.09 19.70
N PHE A 161 5.39 0.84 18.63
CA PHE A 161 6.32 0.48 17.57
C PHE A 161 7.37 1.57 17.32
N ASP A 162 8.54 1.16 16.86
CA ASP A 162 9.58 2.07 16.36
C ASP A 162 9.19 2.60 14.97
N LEU A 163 8.57 1.75 14.13
CA LEU A 163 8.08 2.11 12.80
C LEU A 163 6.64 1.64 12.60
N ILE A 164 5.81 2.51 12.04
CA ILE A 164 4.49 2.16 11.51
C ILE A 164 4.48 2.42 10.00
N ILE A 165 4.26 1.38 9.21
CA ILE A 165 4.09 1.45 7.76
C ILE A 165 2.60 1.33 7.45
N VAL A 166 2.03 2.35 6.80
CA VAL A 166 0.63 2.34 6.35
C VAL A 166 0.63 2.14 4.83
N ASP A 167 0.42 0.90 4.43
CA ASP A 167 0.45 0.43 3.04
C ASP A 167 -0.94 -0.09 2.64
N LEU A 168 -1.89 0.82 2.61
CA LEU A 168 -3.31 0.56 2.37
C LEU A 168 -3.70 0.99 0.95
N PRO A 169 -4.75 0.38 0.35
CA PRO A 169 -5.27 0.82 -0.95
C PRO A 169 -5.67 2.30 -0.97
N ASP A 170 -5.66 2.91 -2.16
CA ASP A 170 -6.04 4.30 -2.35
C ASP A 170 -7.47 4.61 -1.84
N PRO A 171 -7.73 5.84 -1.35
CA PRO A 171 -8.96 6.23 -0.67
C PRO A 171 -10.15 6.45 -1.62
N ASN A 172 -10.51 5.43 -2.40
CA ASN A 172 -11.56 5.45 -3.40
C ASN A 172 -12.98 5.12 -2.87
N SER A 173 -13.10 4.76 -1.59
CA SER A 173 -14.35 4.39 -0.92
C SER A 173 -14.43 4.94 0.50
N GLU A 174 -15.64 5.00 1.07
CA GLU A 174 -15.84 5.45 2.46
C GLU A 174 -15.13 4.55 3.47
N SER A 175 -15.09 3.24 3.22
CA SER A 175 -14.40 2.27 4.09
C SER A 175 -12.90 2.50 4.14
N LEU A 176 -12.28 2.87 3.02
CA LEU A 176 -10.87 3.22 2.94
C LEU A 176 -10.61 4.65 3.43
N ASN A 177 -11.52 5.59 3.14
CA ASN A 177 -11.35 6.98 3.58
C ASN A 177 -11.18 7.12 5.11
N LYS A 178 -11.81 6.24 5.93
CA LYS A 178 -11.63 6.25 7.39
C LYS A 178 -10.19 6.01 7.82
N LEU A 179 -9.44 5.19 7.05
CA LEU A 179 -8.04 4.83 7.28
C LEU A 179 -7.05 5.95 6.89
N TYR A 180 -7.56 7.05 6.35
CA TYR A 180 -6.82 8.27 6.02
C TYR A 180 -7.36 9.48 6.80
N SER A 181 -8.16 9.26 7.86
CA SER A 181 -8.73 10.33 8.66
C SER A 181 -7.75 10.82 9.73
N ASN A 182 -7.96 12.04 10.19
CA ASN A 182 -7.20 12.60 11.30
C ASN A 182 -7.27 11.73 12.57
N ILE A 183 -8.40 11.07 12.84
CA ILE A 183 -8.53 10.15 13.98
C ILE A 183 -7.63 8.93 13.80
N PHE A 184 -7.57 8.37 12.59
CA PHE A 184 -6.71 7.23 12.29
C PHE A 184 -5.22 7.59 12.52
N TYR A 185 -4.76 8.74 12.04
CA TYR A 185 -3.38 9.18 12.25
C TYR A 185 -3.07 9.50 13.72
N ARG A 186 -4.05 10.01 14.47
CA ARG A 186 -3.93 10.15 15.93
C ARG A 186 -3.73 8.80 16.60
N MET A 187 -4.50 7.77 16.19
CA MET A 187 -4.37 6.41 16.71
C MET A 187 -2.97 5.85 16.37
N CYS A 188 -2.53 5.96 15.13
CA CYS A 188 -1.14 5.59 14.76
C CYS A 188 -0.12 6.29 15.68
N GLY A 189 -0.30 7.59 15.93
CA GLY A 189 0.59 8.34 16.82
C GLY A 189 0.59 7.89 18.28
N ASN A 190 -0.50 7.30 18.76
CA ASN A 190 -0.56 6.70 20.10
C ASN A 190 0.19 5.36 20.18
N HIS A 191 0.37 4.70 19.03
CA HIS A 191 1.12 3.46 18.90
C HIS A 191 2.58 3.65 18.47
N LEU A 192 3.05 4.89 18.32
CA LEU A 192 4.47 5.19 18.09
C LEU A 192 5.19 5.35 19.42
N LYS A 193 6.39 4.80 19.52
CA LYS A 193 7.35 5.12 20.57
C LYS A 193 7.77 6.59 20.46
N ASP A 194 8.41 7.14 21.49
CA ASP A 194 8.79 8.57 21.57
C ASP A 194 9.64 9.05 20.37
N ASP A 195 10.49 8.20 19.82
CA ASP A 195 11.35 8.46 18.65
C ASP A 195 10.84 7.73 17.40
N GLY A 196 9.60 7.22 17.44
CA GLY A 196 9.02 6.43 16.36
C GLY A 196 8.69 7.26 15.13
N VAL A 197 8.65 6.57 13.99
CA VAL A 197 8.34 7.13 12.68
C VAL A 197 7.15 6.39 12.08
N MET A 198 6.27 7.12 11.42
CA MET A 198 5.21 6.59 10.58
C MET A 198 5.50 6.96 9.13
N VAL A 199 5.18 6.06 8.21
CA VAL A 199 5.11 6.34 6.78
C VAL A 199 3.76 5.93 6.24
N VAL A 200 3.21 6.73 5.34
CA VAL A 200 1.91 6.48 4.70
C VAL A 200 2.09 6.54 3.20
N GLN A 201 1.74 5.45 2.48
CA GLN A 201 1.53 5.55 1.06
C GLN A 201 0.44 6.59 0.79
N SER A 202 0.62 7.46 -0.21
CA SER A 202 -0.18 8.66 -0.32
C SER A 202 -0.61 8.99 -1.74
N THR A 203 -0.77 7.95 -2.59
CA THR A 203 -1.11 8.13 -4.01
C THR A 203 -0.11 9.04 -4.76
N SER A 204 -0.48 9.62 -5.85
CA SER A 204 0.42 10.41 -6.70
C SER A 204 0.33 11.92 -6.44
N PRO A 205 1.44 12.61 -6.15
CA PRO A 205 1.44 14.07 -6.06
C PRO A 205 1.17 14.75 -7.40
N TYR A 206 1.44 14.07 -8.53
CA TYR A 206 1.18 14.59 -9.86
C TYR A 206 -0.25 14.31 -10.35
N TYR A 207 -0.68 13.04 -10.32
CA TYR A 207 -1.99 12.64 -10.83
C TYR A 207 -3.14 13.01 -9.90
N ALA A 208 -2.91 12.96 -8.57
CA ALA A 208 -3.91 13.22 -7.54
C ALA A 208 -3.43 14.27 -6.51
N THR A 209 -2.88 15.38 -6.98
CA THR A 209 -2.22 16.43 -6.18
C THR A 209 -3.01 16.82 -4.93
N LYS A 210 -4.31 17.09 -5.05
CA LYS A 210 -5.15 17.46 -3.90
C LYS A 210 -5.30 16.32 -2.89
N ALA A 211 -5.37 15.07 -3.35
CA ALA A 211 -5.47 13.92 -2.47
C ALA A 211 -4.15 13.74 -1.69
N PHE A 212 -3.01 13.80 -2.37
CA PHE A 212 -1.69 13.71 -1.74
C PHE A 212 -1.49 14.76 -0.63
N TRP A 213 -1.74 16.04 -0.92
CA TRP A 213 -1.57 17.12 0.06
C TRP A 213 -2.66 17.12 1.14
N CYS A 214 -3.87 16.61 0.85
CA CYS A 214 -4.89 16.39 1.87
C CYS A 214 -4.42 15.36 2.90
N ILE A 215 -3.79 14.26 2.48
CA ILE A 215 -3.18 13.27 3.38
C ILE A 215 -2.09 13.93 4.21
N ASN A 216 -1.17 14.66 3.58
CA ASN A 216 -0.08 15.40 4.24
C ASN A 216 -0.61 16.31 5.35
N HIS A 217 -1.49 17.26 5.01
CA HIS A 217 -2.06 18.21 5.99
C HIS A 217 -2.91 17.53 7.06
N THR A 218 -3.54 16.39 6.75
CA THR A 218 -4.31 15.62 7.74
C THR A 218 -3.38 15.02 8.79
N ILE A 219 -2.23 14.50 8.40
CA ILE A 219 -1.19 14.00 9.32
C ILE A 219 -0.64 15.15 10.15
N GLU A 220 -0.27 16.29 9.53
CA GLU A 220 0.23 17.49 10.23
C GLU A 220 -0.76 18.01 11.27
N SER A 221 -2.07 17.94 10.98
CA SER A 221 -3.12 18.41 11.90
C SER A 221 -3.17 17.65 13.24
N GLU A 222 -2.54 16.49 13.31
CA GLU A 222 -2.40 15.68 14.52
C GLU A 222 -1.06 15.90 15.27
N GLY A 223 -0.33 16.96 14.88
CA GLY A 223 0.88 17.41 15.57
C GLY A 223 2.14 16.64 15.20
N PHE A 224 2.19 16.09 13.99
CA PHE A 224 3.38 15.48 13.43
C PHE A 224 4.22 16.50 12.62
N CYS A 225 5.54 16.34 12.66
CA CYS A 225 6.43 16.86 11.64
C CYS A 225 6.34 15.91 10.44
N VAL A 226 5.92 16.41 9.27
CA VAL A 226 5.71 15.58 8.08
C VAL A 226 6.73 15.97 7.00
N LYS A 227 7.34 14.95 6.40
CA LYS A 227 8.30 15.11 5.29
C LYS A 227 7.80 14.30 4.10
N PRO A 228 7.09 14.93 3.15
CA PRO A 228 6.58 14.25 1.95
C PRO A 228 7.72 13.94 0.99
N TYR A 229 7.60 12.82 0.26
CA TYR A 229 8.52 12.43 -0.80
C TYR A 229 7.81 11.59 -1.86
N HIS A 230 8.42 11.48 -3.04
CA HIS A 230 7.85 10.74 -4.16
C HIS A 230 8.94 10.20 -5.10
N LEU A 231 8.56 9.24 -5.95
CA LEU A 231 9.43 8.70 -6.98
C LEU A 231 8.63 8.10 -8.14
N GLN A 232 9.31 7.92 -9.27
CA GLN A 232 8.74 7.23 -10.41
C GLN A 232 8.80 5.71 -10.22
N VAL A 233 7.61 5.07 -10.23
CA VAL A 233 7.44 3.62 -10.32
C VAL A 233 6.84 3.32 -11.70
N PRO A 234 7.61 2.77 -12.65
CA PRO A 234 7.19 2.66 -14.05
C PRO A 234 5.86 1.96 -14.28
N ALA A 235 5.45 1.03 -13.41
CA ALA A 235 4.20 0.29 -13.52
C ALA A 235 2.96 1.16 -13.26
N PHE A 236 3.06 2.19 -12.41
CA PHE A 236 1.93 3.04 -12.02
C PHE A 236 2.25 4.54 -11.90
N GLY A 237 3.44 4.95 -12.34
CA GLY A 237 3.79 6.37 -12.47
C GLY A 237 4.46 6.97 -11.25
N ASP A 238 4.27 8.27 -11.06
CA ASP A 238 4.80 9.00 -9.92
C ASP A 238 4.01 8.67 -8.66
N TRP A 239 4.68 8.17 -7.62
CA TRP A 239 4.05 7.71 -6.40
C TRP A 239 4.62 8.38 -5.18
N GLY A 240 3.73 8.78 -4.27
CA GLY A 240 4.07 9.62 -3.14
C GLY A 240 3.86 8.96 -1.78
N PHE A 241 4.64 9.43 -0.83
CA PHE A 241 4.65 8.99 0.56
C PHE A 241 4.71 10.19 1.49
N ASN A 242 4.13 10.06 2.68
CA ASN A 242 4.26 11.00 3.75
C ASN A 242 4.92 10.31 4.95
N MET A 243 6.17 10.68 5.25
CA MET A 243 6.87 10.25 6.45
C MET A 243 6.60 11.25 7.57
N ALA A 244 6.32 10.76 8.77
CA ALA A 244 5.89 11.58 9.89
C ALA A 244 6.48 11.11 11.22
N SER A 245 6.85 12.06 12.09
CA SER A 245 7.29 11.80 13.45
C SER A 245 6.83 12.92 14.39
N ARG A 246 6.81 12.63 15.71
CA ARG A 246 6.60 13.68 16.73
C ARG A 246 7.82 14.59 16.92
N LYS A 247 8.97 14.14 16.38
CA LYS A 247 10.23 14.89 16.42
C LYS A 247 10.60 15.39 15.03
N GLU A 248 11.54 16.32 15.00
CA GLU A 248 12.11 16.82 13.76
C GLU A 248 12.83 15.69 13.02
N LEU A 249 12.57 15.57 11.73
CA LEU A 249 13.12 14.55 10.85
C LEU A 249 14.50 14.98 10.32
N LYS A 250 15.40 14.01 10.11
CA LYS A 250 16.75 14.26 9.62
C LYS A 250 16.75 14.93 8.24
N GLU A 251 17.72 15.78 7.99
CA GLU A 251 17.93 16.37 6.65
C GLU A 251 18.61 15.38 5.70
N GLU A 252 19.61 14.65 6.21
CA GLU A 252 20.40 13.68 5.45
C GLU A 252 20.04 12.26 5.86
N LEU A 253 19.79 11.41 4.87
CA LEU A 253 19.44 10.01 5.04
C LEU A 253 20.55 9.13 4.46
N THR A 254 20.87 8.05 5.16
CA THR A 254 21.85 7.05 4.75
C THR A 254 21.27 5.65 4.89
N PHE A 255 21.66 4.74 4.01
CA PHE A 255 21.18 3.37 3.99
C PHE A 255 22.32 2.42 4.37
N ASP A 256 22.04 1.49 5.26
CA ASP A 256 22.95 0.47 5.78
C ASP A 256 22.59 -0.96 5.32
N VAL A 257 21.65 -1.05 4.38
CA VAL A 257 21.22 -2.31 3.74
C VAL A 257 21.39 -2.25 2.22
N GLU A 258 21.43 -3.41 1.58
CA GLU A 258 21.51 -3.49 0.13
C GLU A 258 20.18 -3.10 -0.53
N THR A 259 20.26 -2.20 -1.50
CA THR A 259 19.14 -1.66 -2.28
C THR A 259 19.42 -1.74 -3.77
N LYS A 260 18.38 -1.86 -4.60
CA LYS A 260 18.48 -1.86 -6.07
C LYS A 260 18.33 -0.46 -6.67
N TYR A 261 17.56 0.41 -6.02
CA TYR A 261 17.23 1.74 -6.51
C TYR A 261 17.74 2.85 -5.61
N LEU A 262 17.44 2.79 -4.30
CA LEU A 262 17.82 3.84 -3.38
C LEU A 262 19.32 3.87 -3.12
N SER A 263 19.87 5.07 -3.01
CA SER A 263 21.23 5.29 -2.54
C SER A 263 21.30 6.63 -1.78
N THR A 264 22.36 6.80 -1.01
CA THR A 264 22.62 8.08 -0.31
C THR A 264 22.70 9.26 -1.28
N GLU A 265 23.16 9.02 -2.52
CA GLU A 265 23.32 10.04 -3.56
C GLU A 265 21.97 10.45 -4.16
N ASN A 266 21.01 9.52 -4.33
CA ASN A 266 19.75 9.82 -5.02
C ASN A 266 18.57 10.12 -4.09
N VAL A 267 18.65 9.78 -2.79
CA VAL A 267 17.52 9.94 -1.86
C VAL A 267 17.06 11.38 -1.71
N SER A 268 17.96 12.35 -1.78
CA SER A 268 17.60 13.77 -1.68
C SER A 268 16.67 14.22 -2.80
N ALA A 269 16.74 13.59 -3.97
CA ALA A 269 15.87 13.92 -5.11
C ALA A 269 14.40 13.54 -4.86
N LEU A 270 14.13 12.57 -4.00
CA LEU A 270 12.76 12.14 -3.67
C LEU A 270 11.95 13.26 -2.98
N PHE A 271 12.62 14.21 -2.32
CA PHE A 271 11.97 15.33 -1.60
C PHE A 271 11.77 16.57 -2.45
N LEU A 272 12.07 16.51 -3.75
CA LEU A 272 11.95 17.65 -4.68
C LEU A 272 10.62 17.56 -5.44
N PHE A 273 9.76 18.51 -5.22
CA PHE A 273 8.46 18.62 -5.89
C PHE A 273 8.45 19.75 -6.91
N GLY A 274 7.88 19.50 -8.07
CA GLY A 274 7.53 20.52 -9.06
C GLY A 274 6.51 21.52 -8.51
N LYS A 275 6.39 22.68 -9.16
CA LYS A 275 5.38 23.68 -8.77
C LYS A 275 3.95 23.23 -9.00
N ASP A 276 3.72 22.36 -9.99
CA ASP A 276 2.47 21.76 -10.38
C ASP A 276 2.08 20.53 -9.53
N GLU A 277 3.03 20.03 -8.75
CA GLU A 277 2.84 18.93 -7.80
C GLU A 277 2.50 19.42 -6.37
N ARG A 278 2.33 20.74 -6.17
CA ARG A 278 2.07 21.34 -4.86
C ARG A 278 0.74 22.10 -4.83
N THR A 279 0.05 22.01 -3.70
CA THR A 279 -1.13 22.83 -3.41
C THR A 279 -1.34 22.96 -1.90
N GLU A 280 -1.75 24.16 -1.47
CA GLU A 280 -2.22 24.44 -0.11
C GLU A 280 -3.77 24.46 -0.03
N ASP A 281 -4.45 24.37 -1.18
CA ASP A 281 -5.91 24.44 -1.27
C ASP A 281 -6.55 23.06 -1.02
N VAL A 282 -6.42 22.58 0.20
CA VAL A 282 -7.00 21.31 0.66
C VAL A 282 -7.52 21.43 2.09
N GLU A 283 -8.51 20.60 2.40
CA GLU A 283 -9.07 20.50 3.74
C GLU A 283 -8.54 19.25 4.47
N ILE A 284 -8.65 19.27 5.79
CA ILE A 284 -8.32 18.12 6.63
C ILE A 284 -9.37 17.02 6.44
N ASN A 285 -8.93 15.80 6.17
CA ASN A 285 -9.81 14.64 6.03
C ASN A 285 -10.31 14.16 7.40
N ARG A 286 -11.62 14.18 7.61
CA ARG A 286 -12.27 13.79 8.86
C ARG A 286 -13.31 12.70 8.62
N LEU A 287 -13.57 11.85 9.61
CA LEU A 287 -14.65 10.85 9.52
C LEU A 287 -16.00 11.47 9.18
N THR A 288 -16.30 12.65 9.76
CA THR A 288 -17.57 13.37 9.53
C THR A 288 -17.56 14.23 8.26
N ARG A 289 -16.42 14.40 7.62
CA ARG A 289 -16.22 15.15 6.36
C ARG A 289 -15.14 14.49 5.51
N PRO A 290 -15.48 13.45 4.74
CA PRO A 290 -14.55 12.63 3.98
C PRO A 290 -14.16 13.30 2.64
N VAL A 291 -13.43 14.42 2.71
CA VAL A 291 -13.02 15.21 1.53
C VAL A 291 -11.97 14.53 0.66
N LEU A 292 -11.17 13.66 1.25
CA LEU A 292 -10.08 12.97 0.54
C LEU A 292 -10.60 12.10 -0.60
N MET A 293 -11.65 11.32 -0.34
CA MET A 293 -12.29 10.49 -1.36
C MET A 293 -12.79 11.34 -2.55
N GLU A 294 -13.34 12.54 -2.27
CA GLU A 294 -13.79 13.44 -3.32
C GLU A 294 -12.61 13.95 -4.17
N TYR A 295 -11.50 14.33 -3.52
CA TYR A 295 -10.29 14.78 -4.22
C TYR A 295 -9.68 13.67 -5.08
N TYR A 296 -9.63 12.44 -4.56
CA TYR A 296 -9.11 11.29 -5.27
C TYR A 296 -9.98 10.94 -6.48
N ASN A 297 -11.29 10.77 -6.31
CA ASN A 297 -12.20 10.40 -7.40
C ASN A 297 -12.22 11.44 -8.52
N LYS A 298 -12.21 12.74 -8.19
CA LYS A 298 -12.08 13.81 -9.20
C LYS A 298 -10.76 13.80 -9.95
N ALA A 299 -9.70 13.33 -9.33
CA ALA A 299 -8.42 13.18 -9.98
C ALA A 299 -8.44 12.00 -10.97
N VAL A 300 -8.96 10.85 -10.57
CA VAL A 300 -9.11 9.67 -11.45
C VAL A 300 -9.96 10.02 -12.68
N GLU A 301 -11.16 10.62 -12.48
CA GLU A 301 -12.02 11.06 -13.58
C GLU A 301 -11.34 11.97 -14.61
N LYS A 302 -10.30 12.68 -14.22
CA LYS A 302 -9.56 13.59 -15.13
C LYS A 302 -8.59 12.84 -16.03
N TRP A 303 -8.12 11.66 -15.62
CA TRP A 303 -7.06 10.91 -16.28
C TRP A 303 -7.56 9.65 -16.99
N ASP A 304 -8.82 9.20 -16.74
CA ASP A 304 -9.55 8.18 -17.50
C ASP A 304 -10.09 8.78 -18.81
#